data_316acb741f4d112b830a714306bfff43
#
_entry.id   316acb741f4d112b830a714306bfff43
#
_cell.length_a   1.000
_cell.length_b   1.000
_cell.length_c   1.000
_cell.angle_alpha   90.00
_cell.angle_beta   90.00
_cell.angle_gamma   90.00
#
_symmetry.space_group_name_H-M   'P 1'
#
loop_
_entity.id
_entity.type
_entity.pdbx_description
1 polymer ?
#
loop_
_entity_poly.entity_id
_entity_poly.type
_entity_poly.pdbx_seq_one_letter_code
_entity_poly.pdbx_strand_id
1 'polypeptide(L)'
;MADEKMIDRAEHVLYKTYNRFPVVFDHGKGITLWDTEGNEYLDFGAGIAVMGLGYCDEEYTNAVKAQMDKLTHISNLFYNQPSISAGEKLLKVSGMDKVFFTNSGTEAIEGALKIAKRYHYNKLHETMGDGCDGCEEKEVDMTGEIIAMNHSFHGRSIGALSVTGNAHYRTPFNPLLPGVRFANFNDLDSVKAQITDKTCAIIMETLQGEGGIYPIEEGFLKGVKAICEEKDILLILDEIQCGMGRTGSMFAW
;
A
#
# COMPACT_ATOMS: atom_id res chain seq x y z
N MET A 1 2.29 -15.21 34.96
CA MET A 1 3.52 -14.95 35.73
C MET A 1 4.16 -13.64 35.30
N ALA A 2 5.36 -13.50 34.77
CA ALA A 2 5.86 -12.18 34.33
C ALA A 2 5.08 -11.68 33.13
N ASP A 3 4.83 -12.56 32.15
CA ASP A 3 4.06 -12.26 30.93
C ASP A 3 2.59 -11.91 31.22
N GLU A 4 1.93 -12.60 32.12
CA GLU A 4 0.55 -12.29 32.50
C GLU A 4 0.41 -10.86 33.04
N LYS A 5 1.38 -10.43 33.89
CA LYS A 5 1.37 -9.05 34.40
C LYS A 5 1.66 -8.03 33.31
N MET A 6 2.49 -8.38 32.32
CA MET A 6 2.80 -7.50 31.20
C MET A 6 1.62 -7.40 30.24
N ILE A 7 0.97 -8.52 29.95
CA ILE A 7 -0.27 -8.56 29.14
C ILE A 7 -1.39 -7.75 29.82
N ASP A 8 -1.60 -7.95 31.13
CA ASP A 8 -2.60 -7.18 31.88
C ASP A 8 -2.32 -5.68 31.82
N ARG A 9 -1.06 -5.26 31.99
CA ARG A 9 -0.67 -3.85 31.80
C ARG A 9 -0.92 -3.35 30.37
N ALA A 10 -0.63 -4.17 29.35
CA ALA A 10 -0.87 -3.81 27.96
C ALA A 10 -2.35 -3.63 27.64
N GLU A 11 -3.22 -4.49 28.18
CA GLU A 11 -4.69 -4.37 28.03
C GLU A 11 -5.24 -3.11 28.68
N HIS A 12 -4.56 -2.57 29.71
CA HIS A 12 -4.95 -1.30 30.34
C HIS A 12 -4.49 -0.04 29.61
N VAL A 13 -3.35 -0.10 28.88
CA VAL A 13 -2.74 1.10 28.28
C VAL A 13 -2.83 1.15 26.76
N LEU A 14 -2.99 0.01 26.09
CA LEU A 14 -3.10 -0.06 24.63
C LEU A 14 -4.55 -0.14 24.19
N TYR A 15 -4.92 0.72 23.24
CA TYR A 15 -6.26 0.64 22.66
C TYR A 15 -6.48 -0.73 21.98
N LYS A 16 -7.64 -1.35 22.22
CA LYS A 16 -7.96 -2.70 21.74
C LYS A 16 -8.40 -2.69 20.28
N THR A 17 -7.44 -2.48 19.38
CA THR A 17 -7.67 -2.54 17.91
C THR A 17 -7.33 -3.89 17.31
N TYR A 18 -6.62 -4.76 18.04
CA TYR A 18 -6.17 -6.08 17.60
C TYR A 18 -6.46 -7.14 18.65
N ASN A 19 -6.75 -8.36 18.20
CA ASN A 19 -6.76 -9.55 19.04
C ASN A 19 -5.33 -10.10 19.11
N ARG A 20 -4.59 -9.75 20.17
CA ARG A 20 -3.19 -10.17 20.34
C ARG A 20 -3.11 -11.58 20.87
N PHE A 21 -2.13 -12.35 20.38
CA PHE A 21 -1.76 -13.61 21.00
C PHE A 21 -1.10 -13.36 22.35
N PRO A 22 -1.32 -14.22 23.37
CA PRO A 22 -0.82 -13.99 24.72
C PRO A 22 0.66 -14.41 24.87
N VAL A 23 1.53 -13.82 24.05
CA VAL A 23 2.97 -14.02 24.05
C VAL A 23 3.65 -12.66 24.11
N VAL A 24 4.69 -12.53 24.93
CA VAL A 24 5.49 -11.31 25.03
C VAL A 24 6.90 -11.61 24.52
N PHE A 25 7.16 -11.23 23.28
CA PHE A 25 8.49 -11.38 22.67
C PHE A 25 9.49 -10.38 23.27
N ASP A 26 10.71 -10.84 23.55
CA ASP A 26 11.80 -10.05 24.09
C ASP A 26 12.83 -9.70 22.99
N HIS A 27 13.31 -10.71 22.26
CA HIS A 27 14.31 -10.51 21.22
C HIS A 27 14.16 -11.49 20.06
N GLY A 28 14.93 -11.24 18.98
CA GLY A 28 14.96 -12.11 17.80
C GLY A 28 16.30 -12.10 17.11
N LYS A 29 16.61 -13.19 16.38
CA LYS A 29 17.78 -13.29 15.50
C LYS A 29 17.47 -14.16 14.29
N GLY A 30 17.72 -13.66 13.10
CA GLY A 30 17.36 -14.36 11.87
C GLY A 30 15.85 -14.61 11.81
N ILE A 31 15.44 -15.86 11.82
CA ILE A 31 14.00 -16.26 11.81
C ILE A 31 13.49 -16.70 13.19
N THR A 32 14.30 -16.59 14.22
CA THR A 32 13.96 -17.06 15.56
C THR A 32 13.59 -15.90 16.46
N LEU A 33 12.54 -16.06 17.24
CA LEU A 33 12.08 -15.16 18.30
C LEU A 33 12.15 -15.86 19.64
N TRP A 34 12.41 -15.12 20.70
CA TRP A 34 12.33 -15.58 22.07
C TRP A 34 11.38 -14.69 22.87
N ASP A 35 10.56 -15.33 23.70
CA ASP A 35 9.72 -14.61 24.64
C ASP A 35 10.47 -14.26 25.93
N THR A 36 9.83 -13.51 26.82
CA THR A 36 10.40 -13.09 28.10
C THR A 36 10.62 -14.25 29.09
N GLU A 37 10.09 -15.44 28.82
CA GLU A 37 10.31 -16.67 29.60
C GLU A 37 11.42 -17.55 29.00
N GLY A 38 11.98 -17.15 27.83
CA GLY A 38 13.07 -17.84 27.15
C GLY A 38 12.60 -18.95 26.20
N ASN A 39 11.31 -19.06 25.92
CA ASN A 39 10.82 -20.00 24.94
C ASN A 39 11.19 -19.54 23.54
N GLU A 40 11.56 -20.48 22.68
CA GLU A 40 11.97 -20.26 21.31
C GLU A 40 10.80 -20.48 20.32
N TYR A 41 10.69 -19.58 19.34
CA TYR A 41 9.67 -19.63 18.30
C TYR A 41 10.31 -19.44 16.93
N LEU A 42 9.91 -20.23 15.93
CA LEU A 42 10.21 -19.97 14.53
C LEU A 42 9.17 -19.01 13.97
N ASP A 43 9.61 -17.87 13.45
CA ASP A 43 8.73 -16.85 12.92
C ASP A 43 8.41 -17.11 11.43
N PHE A 44 7.28 -17.75 11.16
CA PHE A 44 6.73 -17.88 9.82
C PHE A 44 5.77 -16.73 9.44
N GLY A 45 5.48 -15.83 10.37
CA GLY A 45 4.64 -14.64 10.13
C GLY A 45 5.43 -13.47 9.55
N ALA A 46 6.73 -13.41 9.86
CA ALA A 46 7.66 -12.38 9.39
C ALA A 46 7.12 -10.95 9.50
N GLY A 47 6.43 -10.63 10.61
CA GLY A 47 5.81 -9.31 10.80
C GLY A 47 4.75 -8.98 9.74
N ILE A 48 3.95 -9.95 9.32
CA ILE A 48 3.02 -9.88 8.18
C ILE A 48 3.78 -9.68 6.85
N ALA A 49 4.78 -10.55 6.62
CA ALA A 49 5.62 -10.65 5.42
C ALA A 49 6.64 -9.51 5.19
N VAL A 50 6.85 -8.61 6.17
CA VAL A 50 7.74 -7.43 5.98
C VAL A 50 9.16 -7.60 6.50
N MET A 51 9.44 -8.62 7.32
CA MET A 51 10.78 -8.91 7.87
C MET A 51 11.64 -9.71 6.88
N GLY A 52 11.87 -9.16 5.69
CA GLY A 52 12.58 -9.85 4.60
C GLY A 52 14.06 -10.20 4.91
N LEU A 53 14.73 -9.43 5.78
CA LEU A 53 16.11 -9.67 6.22
C LEU A 53 16.18 -10.53 7.49
N GLY A 54 15.04 -10.82 8.13
CA GLY A 54 15.00 -11.40 9.47
C GLY A 54 15.35 -10.41 10.57
N TYR A 55 15.44 -10.93 11.79
CA TYR A 55 15.71 -10.12 12.99
C TYR A 55 17.21 -9.90 13.18
N CYS A 56 17.57 -8.68 13.58
CA CYS A 56 18.92 -8.29 13.95
C CYS A 56 20.00 -8.62 12.89
N ASP A 57 19.67 -8.46 11.61
CA ASP A 57 20.66 -8.48 10.53
C ASP A 57 21.77 -7.46 10.85
N GLU A 58 23.03 -7.89 10.80
CA GLU A 58 24.16 -7.10 11.28
C GLU A 58 24.46 -5.93 10.34
N GLU A 59 24.41 -6.14 9.03
CA GLU A 59 24.70 -5.08 8.03
C GLU A 59 23.64 -3.99 8.11
N TYR A 60 22.37 -4.37 8.11
CA TYR A 60 21.25 -3.46 8.24
C TYR A 60 21.32 -2.66 9.56
N THR A 61 21.52 -3.36 10.67
CA THR A 61 21.57 -2.74 12.01
C THR A 61 22.70 -1.74 12.13
N ASN A 62 23.90 -2.06 11.61
CA ASN A 62 25.05 -1.17 11.63
C ASN A 62 24.85 0.04 10.72
N ALA A 63 24.25 -0.14 9.54
CA ALA A 63 23.94 0.96 8.65
C ALA A 63 22.94 1.96 9.27
N VAL A 64 21.90 1.47 9.96
CA VAL A 64 20.94 2.31 10.68
C VAL A 64 21.61 3.07 11.82
N LYS A 65 22.40 2.39 12.67
CA LYS A 65 23.14 3.04 13.76
C LYS A 65 24.06 4.16 13.25
N ALA A 66 24.84 3.86 12.21
CA ALA A 66 25.75 4.83 11.62
C ALA A 66 25.02 6.05 11.03
N GLN A 67 23.82 5.88 10.49
CA GLN A 67 23.02 6.99 9.99
C GLN A 67 22.38 7.80 11.14
N MET A 68 21.96 7.15 12.20
CA MET A 68 21.44 7.84 13.41
C MET A 68 22.47 8.77 14.04
N ASP A 69 23.75 8.38 14.02
CA ASP A 69 24.86 9.23 14.51
C ASP A 69 25.13 10.47 13.63
N LYS A 70 24.60 10.51 12.41
CA LYS A 70 24.79 11.63 11.46
C LYS A 70 23.58 12.55 11.40
N LEU A 71 22.43 11.98 11.05
CA LEU A 71 21.20 12.74 10.83
C LEU A 71 20.00 11.78 10.88
N THR A 72 19.16 11.97 11.87
CA THR A 72 17.96 11.10 12.07
C THR A 72 16.75 11.57 11.28
N HIS A 73 16.58 12.88 11.13
CA HIS A 73 15.44 13.46 10.43
C HIS A 73 15.79 14.83 9.82
N ILE A 74 15.20 15.10 8.67
CA ILE A 74 15.12 16.41 8.05
C ILE A 74 13.85 16.49 7.21
N SER A 75 13.20 17.65 7.19
CA SER A 75 11.99 17.85 6.38
C SER A 75 12.23 17.62 4.87
N ASN A 76 11.20 17.22 4.15
CA ASN A 76 11.19 17.15 2.67
C ASN A 76 11.42 18.52 1.98
N LEU A 77 11.55 19.58 2.75
CA LEU A 77 12.00 20.88 2.23
C LEU A 77 13.50 20.90 1.91
N PHE A 78 14.24 19.89 2.33
CA PHE A 78 15.67 19.77 2.12
C PHE A 78 16.03 18.41 1.52
N TYR A 79 17.19 18.34 0.88
CA TYR A 79 17.72 17.10 0.32
C TYR A 79 18.60 16.36 1.31
N ASN A 80 18.59 15.02 1.26
CA ASN A 80 19.51 14.17 2.00
C ASN A 80 20.00 13.00 1.14
N GLN A 81 21.23 12.60 1.37
CA GLN A 81 21.89 11.55 0.59
C GLN A 81 21.19 10.18 0.70
N PRO A 82 20.75 9.68 1.87
CA PRO A 82 20.10 8.38 1.97
C PRO A 82 18.85 8.27 1.10
N SER A 83 17.96 9.28 1.11
CA SER A 83 16.74 9.26 0.30
C SER A 83 17.02 9.26 -1.20
N ILE A 84 18.02 10.07 -1.63
CA ILE A 84 18.44 10.13 -3.04
C ILE A 84 18.97 8.76 -3.48
N SER A 85 19.93 8.19 -2.73
CA SER A 85 20.52 6.90 -3.06
C SER A 85 19.52 5.74 -3.04
N ALA A 86 18.56 5.77 -2.10
CA ALA A 86 17.48 4.78 -2.06
C ALA A 86 16.57 4.92 -3.28
N GLY A 87 16.19 6.15 -3.66
CA GLY A 87 15.41 6.45 -4.85
C GLY A 87 16.09 5.92 -6.12
N GLU A 88 17.36 6.25 -6.34
CA GLU A 88 18.14 5.78 -7.51
C GLU A 88 18.16 4.25 -7.62
N LYS A 89 18.36 3.55 -6.50
CA LYS A 89 18.34 2.08 -6.47
C LYS A 89 16.96 1.53 -6.81
N LEU A 90 15.89 2.10 -6.26
CA LEU A 90 14.53 1.68 -6.53
C LEU A 90 14.14 1.91 -8.00
N LEU A 91 14.46 3.05 -8.58
CA LEU A 91 14.18 3.33 -9.99
C LEU A 91 14.90 2.33 -10.92
N LYS A 92 16.15 1.98 -10.61
CA LYS A 92 16.92 1.03 -11.39
C LYS A 92 16.30 -0.38 -11.43
N VAL A 93 15.64 -0.81 -10.36
CA VAL A 93 15.06 -2.18 -10.26
C VAL A 93 13.57 -2.22 -10.57
N SER A 94 12.85 -1.09 -10.45
CA SER A 94 11.42 -1.01 -10.75
C SER A 94 11.11 -0.58 -12.19
N GLY A 95 12.05 0.06 -12.89
CA GLY A 95 11.78 0.66 -14.20
C GLY A 95 10.83 1.86 -14.16
N MET A 96 10.53 2.40 -12.97
CA MET A 96 9.72 3.61 -12.80
C MET A 96 10.57 4.87 -12.93
N ASP A 97 9.93 6.03 -13.12
CA ASP A 97 10.62 7.32 -13.35
C ASP A 97 10.85 8.11 -12.07
N LYS A 98 10.00 7.95 -11.07
CA LYS A 98 10.01 8.73 -9.81
C LYS A 98 9.63 7.87 -8.62
N VAL A 99 10.12 8.30 -7.44
CA VAL A 99 9.82 7.69 -6.14
C VAL A 99 9.24 8.74 -5.21
N PHE A 100 8.22 8.37 -4.47
CA PHE A 100 7.68 9.12 -3.35
C PHE A 100 7.72 8.25 -2.10
N PHE A 101 8.47 8.65 -1.08
CA PHE A 101 8.57 7.92 0.18
C PHE A 101 7.48 8.34 1.15
N THR A 102 6.89 7.35 1.80
CA THR A 102 5.85 7.51 2.83
C THR A 102 6.23 6.71 4.08
N ASN A 103 5.49 6.89 5.18
CA ASN A 103 5.80 6.20 6.44
C ASN A 103 5.13 4.83 6.56
N SER A 104 4.15 4.55 5.72
CA SER A 104 3.38 3.29 5.78
C SER A 104 2.77 2.94 4.43
N GLY A 105 2.37 1.66 4.28
CA GLY A 105 1.66 1.21 3.10
C GLY A 105 0.34 1.94 2.89
N THR A 106 -0.42 2.19 3.95
CA THR A 106 -1.68 2.95 3.83
C THR A 106 -1.45 4.37 3.32
N GLU A 107 -0.36 5.05 3.73
CA GLU A 107 0.01 6.37 3.20
C GLU A 107 0.45 6.30 1.73
N ALA A 108 1.12 5.22 1.32
CA ALA A 108 1.47 5.01 -0.08
C ALA A 108 0.20 4.89 -0.95
N ILE A 109 -0.79 4.14 -0.49
CA ILE A 109 -2.08 4.04 -1.17
C ILE A 109 -2.81 5.39 -1.20
N GLU A 110 -2.87 6.14 -0.09
CA GLU A 110 -3.43 7.51 -0.07
C GLU A 110 -2.74 8.40 -1.11
N GLY A 111 -1.41 8.33 -1.20
CA GLY A 111 -0.62 9.03 -2.21
C GLY A 111 -1.01 8.63 -3.63
N ALA A 112 -1.11 7.32 -3.91
CA ALA A 112 -1.49 6.80 -5.22
C ALA A 112 -2.91 7.22 -5.64
N LEU A 113 -3.88 7.17 -4.72
CA LEU A 113 -5.26 7.64 -4.97
C LEU A 113 -5.29 9.13 -5.28
N LYS A 114 -4.53 9.95 -4.57
CA LYS A 114 -4.42 11.39 -4.83
C LYS A 114 -3.76 11.68 -6.18
N ILE A 115 -2.71 10.94 -6.54
CA ILE A 115 -2.07 11.07 -7.85
C ILE A 115 -3.08 10.74 -8.95
N ALA A 116 -3.83 9.65 -8.84
CA ALA A 116 -4.83 9.25 -9.82
C ALA A 116 -5.93 10.32 -10.00
N LYS A 117 -6.46 10.83 -8.88
CA LYS A 117 -7.47 11.92 -8.94
C LYS A 117 -6.89 13.21 -9.50
N ARG A 118 -5.65 13.56 -9.17
CA ARG A 118 -5.00 14.76 -9.70
C ARG A 118 -4.71 14.64 -11.20
N TYR A 119 -4.29 13.46 -11.66
CA TYR A 119 -4.10 13.17 -13.08
C TYR A 119 -5.41 13.37 -13.85
N HIS A 120 -6.50 12.80 -13.39
CA HIS A 120 -7.83 12.95 -13.98
C HIS A 120 -8.27 14.42 -14.02
N TYR A 121 -8.11 15.13 -12.91
CA TYR A 121 -8.42 16.55 -12.82
C TYR A 121 -7.65 17.37 -13.86
N ASN A 122 -6.34 17.17 -13.99
CA ASN A 122 -5.51 17.90 -14.96
C ASN A 122 -5.95 17.59 -16.40
N LYS A 123 -6.23 16.33 -16.71
CA LYS A 123 -6.71 15.89 -18.03
C LYS A 123 -8.02 16.56 -18.42
N LEU A 124 -8.97 16.68 -17.49
CA LEU A 124 -10.23 17.38 -17.74
C LEU A 124 -10.00 18.88 -17.98
N HIS A 125 -9.12 19.51 -17.19
CA HIS A 125 -8.78 20.92 -17.37
C HIS A 125 -8.10 21.20 -18.71
N GLU A 126 -7.17 20.36 -19.14
CA GLU A 126 -6.51 20.50 -20.46
C GLU A 126 -7.51 20.40 -21.63
N THR A 127 -8.52 19.53 -21.51
CA THR A 127 -9.56 19.37 -22.55
C THR A 127 -10.56 20.52 -22.59
N MET A 128 -10.75 21.23 -21.46
CA MET A 128 -11.68 22.37 -21.37
C MET A 128 -11.07 23.69 -21.82
N GLY A 129 -9.76 23.75 -22.04
CA GLY A 129 -8.99 24.97 -22.31
C GLY A 129 -8.85 25.85 -21.06
N ASP A 130 -7.83 26.73 -21.05
CA ASP A 130 -7.74 27.79 -20.05
C ASP A 130 -8.97 28.68 -20.18
N GLY A 131 -9.95 28.48 -19.31
CA GLY A 131 -11.24 29.16 -19.34
C GLY A 131 -11.03 30.67 -19.37
N CYS A 132 -11.70 31.32 -20.29
CA CYS A 132 -11.76 32.77 -20.39
C CYS A 132 -12.02 33.41 -19.04
N ASP A 133 -11.20 34.39 -18.67
CA ASP A 133 -11.44 35.31 -17.55
C ASP A 133 -12.89 35.81 -17.60
N GLY A 134 -13.73 35.41 -16.66
CA GLY A 134 -15.11 35.86 -16.56
C GLY A 134 -16.20 34.83 -16.93
N CYS A 135 -15.90 33.57 -17.25
CA CYS A 135 -16.90 32.52 -17.35
C CYS A 135 -17.30 32.06 -15.94
N GLU A 136 -18.62 32.02 -15.67
CA GLU A 136 -19.15 31.31 -14.51
C GLU A 136 -18.56 29.90 -14.50
N GLU A 137 -17.92 29.48 -13.42
CA GLU A 137 -17.44 28.11 -13.22
C GLU A 137 -18.65 27.19 -13.44
N LYS A 138 -18.76 26.58 -14.62
CA LYS A 138 -19.68 25.47 -14.77
C LYS A 138 -19.20 24.42 -13.79
N GLU A 139 -20.08 24.02 -12.89
CA GLU A 139 -19.86 22.94 -11.96
C GLU A 139 -19.58 21.64 -12.75
N VAL A 140 -18.32 21.45 -13.13
CA VAL A 140 -17.91 20.25 -13.85
C VAL A 140 -17.73 19.16 -12.82
N ASP A 141 -18.39 18.04 -13.01
CA ASP A 141 -18.22 16.86 -12.18
C ASP A 141 -16.79 16.30 -12.33
N MET A 142 -15.91 16.71 -11.42
CA MET A 142 -14.51 16.32 -11.36
C MET A 142 -14.30 14.98 -10.63
N THR A 143 -15.35 14.19 -10.44
CA THR A 143 -15.30 12.92 -9.72
C THR A 143 -14.53 11.89 -10.53
N GLY A 144 -13.26 11.67 -10.18
CA GLY A 144 -12.49 10.52 -10.67
C GLY A 144 -12.93 9.25 -9.97
N GLU A 145 -13.45 8.26 -10.71
CA GLU A 145 -13.83 6.94 -10.18
C GLU A 145 -12.62 6.00 -10.17
N ILE A 146 -12.55 5.14 -9.17
CA ILE A 146 -11.48 4.15 -9.00
C ILE A 146 -12.09 2.76 -8.93
N ILE A 147 -11.57 1.84 -9.73
CA ILE A 147 -11.95 0.42 -9.67
C ILE A 147 -10.94 -0.31 -8.79
N ALA A 148 -11.42 -1.00 -7.77
CA ALA A 148 -10.65 -1.88 -6.90
C ALA A 148 -11.13 -3.33 -7.02
N MET A 149 -10.36 -4.28 -6.49
CA MET A 149 -10.74 -5.69 -6.57
C MET A 149 -11.48 -6.16 -5.32
N ASN A 150 -12.49 -6.99 -5.50
CA ASN A 150 -13.11 -7.72 -4.39
C ASN A 150 -12.05 -8.53 -3.64
N HIS A 151 -12.20 -8.67 -2.33
CA HIS A 151 -11.28 -9.37 -1.41
C HIS A 151 -9.90 -8.73 -1.28
N SER A 152 -9.64 -7.57 -1.89
CA SER A 152 -8.37 -6.86 -1.73
C SER A 152 -8.20 -6.24 -0.35
N PHE A 153 -6.95 -5.96 0.01
CA PHE A 153 -6.59 -5.19 1.19
C PHE A 153 -5.56 -4.12 0.83
N HIS A 154 -5.92 -2.84 1.02
CA HIS A 154 -5.06 -1.70 0.66
C HIS A 154 -4.74 -0.78 1.84
N GLY A 155 -5.27 -1.06 3.03
CA GLY A 155 -4.99 -0.31 4.25
C GLY A 155 -6.21 0.05 5.08
N ARG A 156 -5.99 0.84 6.15
CA ARG A 156 -6.97 1.16 7.18
C ARG A 156 -7.31 2.65 7.30
N SER A 157 -6.57 3.56 6.66
CA SER A 157 -6.99 4.98 6.54
C SER A 157 -8.25 5.09 5.70
N ILE A 158 -8.99 6.16 5.81
CA ILE A 158 -10.32 6.29 5.16
C ILE A 158 -10.23 6.12 3.65
N GLY A 159 -9.24 6.72 2.96
CA GLY A 159 -9.06 6.55 1.52
C GLY A 159 -8.62 5.13 1.14
N ALA A 160 -7.59 4.58 1.79
CA ALA A 160 -7.13 3.21 1.54
C ALA A 160 -8.20 2.16 1.89
N LEU A 161 -8.96 2.39 2.98
CA LEU A 161 -10.09 1.55 3.35
C LEU A 161 -11.20 1.59 2.29
N SER A 162 -11.42 2.74 1.66
CA SER A 162 -12.43 2.89 0.61
C SER A 162 -12.20 1.96 -0.58
N VAL A 163 -10.95 1.69 -0.93
CA VAL A 163 -10.56 0.80 -2.03
C VAL A 163 -10.25 -0.64 -1.56
N THR A 164 -10.30 -0.93 -0.25
CA THR A 164 -10.18 -2.28 0.29
C THR A 164 -11.43 -3.10 -0.01
N GLY A 165 -11.30 -4.25 -0.70
CA GLY A 165 -12.41 -5.04 -1.23
C GLY A 165 -13.23 -5.79 -0.19
N ASN A 166 -12.69 -6.02 1.02
CA ASN A 166 -13.39 -6.72 2.09
C ASN A 166 -14.42 -5.81 2.76
N ALA A 167 -15.71 -6.09 2.51
CA ALA A 167 -16.83 -5.31 3.06
C ALA A 167 -16.88 -5.30 4.60
N HIS A 168 -16.42 -6.37 5.26
CA HIS A 168 -16.37 -6.44 6.73
C HIS A 168 -15.52 -5.30 7.32
N TYR A 169 -14.42 -4.94 6.66
CA TYR A 169 -13.56 -3.84 7.11
C TYR A 169 -14.17 -2.47 6.84
N ARG A 170 -14.96 -2.31 5.76
CA ARG A 170 -15.49 -1.02 5.32
C ARG A 170 -16.79 -0.61 6.01
N THR A 171 -17.70 -1.56 6.22
CA THR A 171 -19.07 -1.30 6.66
C THR A 171 -19.19 -0.42 7.90
N PRO A 172 -18.38 -0.60 8.96
CA PRO A 172 -18.48 0.22 10.17
C PRO A 172 -18.10 1.69 9.98
N PHE A 173 -17.45 2.04 8.85
CA PHE A 173 -16.87 3.37 8.62
C PHE A 173 -17.55 4.15 7.49
N ASN A 174 -18.71 3.70 7.04
CA ASN A 174 -19.47 4.42 6.02
C ASN A 174 -20.02 5.77 6.54
N PRO A 175 -20.09 6.84 5.69
CA PRO A 175 -19.75 6.85 4.28
C PRO A 175 -18.24 6.94 4.04
N LEU A 176 -17.73 6.17 3.08
CA LEU A 176 -16.35 6.19 2.62
C LEU A 176 -16.18 7.11 1.39
N LEU A 177 -14.97 7.13 0.80
CA LEU A 177 -14.67 7.92 -0.38
C LEU A 177 -15.63 7.56 -1.53
N PRO A 178 -16.34 8.52 -2.12
CA PRO A 178 -17.24 8.25 -3.24
C PRO A 178 -16.47 7.92 -4.53
N GLY A 179 -17.16 7.26 -5.47
CA GLY A 179 -16.60 6.92 -6.78
C GLY A 179 -15.69 5.69 -6.76
N VAL A 180 -15.82 4.81 -5.75
CA VAL A 180 -15.11 3.52 -5.74
C VAL A 180 -16.06 2.42 -6.21
N ARG A 181 -15.61 1.63 -7.18
CA ARG A 181 -16.30 0.47 -7.76
C ARG A 181 -15.47 -0.79 -7.52
N PHE A 182 -16.11 -1.95 -7.45
CA PHE A 182 -15.42 -3.21 -7.20
C PHE A 182 -15.65 -4.18 -8.35
N ALA A 183 -14.56 -4.80 -8.81
CA ALA A 183 -14.55 -5.88 -9.80
C ALA A 183 -14.04 -7.18 -9.17
N ASN A 184 -14.31 -8.30 -9.80
CA ASN A 184 -13.78 -9.58 -9.35
C ASN A 184 -12.31 -9.71 -9.81
N PHE A 185 -11.48 -10.22 -8.92
CA PHE A 185 -10.09 -10.51 -9.20
C PHE A 185 -9.98 -11.67 -10.21
N ASN A 186 -9.06 -11.59 -11.16
CA ASN A 186 -8.89 -12.53 -12.27
C ASN A 186 -10.10 -12.67 -13.21
N ASP A 187 -10.99 -11.65 -13.24
CA ASP A 187 -12.16 -11.60 -14.12
C ASP A 187 -12.16 -10.28 -14.92
N LEU A 188 -11.63 -10.34 -16.14
CA LEU A 188 -11.48 -9.16 -17.00
C LEU A 188 -12.82 -8.56 -17.43
N ASP A 189 -13.86 -9.39 -17.60
CA ASP A 189 -15.18 -8.91 -17.96
C ASP A 189 -15.85 -8.18 -16.81
N SER A 190 -15.62 -8.64 -15.58
CA SER A 190 -16.02 -7.90 -14.38
C SER A 190 -15.36 -6.53 -14.30
N VAL A 191 -14.07 -6.42 -14.63
CA VAL A 191 -13.38 -5.11 -14.70
C VAL A 191 -14.00 -4.21 -15.76
N LYS A 192 -14.19 -4.70 -16.99
CA LYS A 192 -14.81 -3.96 -18.09
C LYS A 192 -16.20 -3.41 -17.74
N ALA A 193 -16.99 -4.21 -17.02
CA ALA A 193 -18.34 -3.81 -16.59
C ALA A 193 -18.36 -2.66 -15.58
N GLN A 194 -17.24 -2.39 -14.89
CA GLN A 194 -17.14 -1.28 -13.91
C GLN A 194 -16.60 0.02 -14.55
N ILE A 195 -16.05 -0.04 -15.75
CA ILE A 195 -15.45 1.14 -16.41
C ILE A 195 -16.54 2.12 -16.86
N THR A 196 -16.33 3.38 -16.55
CA THR A 196 -17.14 4.51 -17.00
C THR A 196 -16.23 5.57 -17.64
N ASP A 197 -16.82 6.62 -18.17
CA ASP A 197 -16.13 7.83 -18.66
C ASP A 197 -15.41 8.61 -17.55
N LYS A 198 -15.75 8.35 -16.28
CA LYS A 198 -15.12 8.95 -15.08
C LYS A 198 -14.04 8.08 -14.48
N THR A 199 -13.82 6.87 -14.96
CA THR A 199 -12.80 5.97 -14.42
C THR A 199 -11.42 6.58 -14.63
N CYS A 200 -10.68 6.83 -13.53
CA CYS A 200 -9.34 7.43 -13.58
C CYS A 200 -8.23 6.45 -13.20
N ALA A 201 -8.56 5.40 -12.46
CA ALA A 201 -7.57 4.39 -12.07
C ALA A 201 -8.20 3.02 -11.80
N ILE A 202 -7.38 1.99 -11.98
CA ILE A 202 -7.64 0.63 -11.49
C ILE A 202 -6.55 0.29 -10.48
N ILE A 203 -6.92 -0.13 -9.27
CA ILE A 203 -5.99 -0.56 -8.22
C ILE A 203 -6.18 -2.05 -7.93
N MET A 204 -5.06 -2.77 -7.84
CA MET A 204 -5.04 -4.18 -7.50
C MET A 204 -3.72 -4.61 -6.87
N GLU A 205 -3.75 -5.71 -6.12
CA GLU A 205 -2.56 -6.45 -5.69
C GLU A 205 -2.16 -7.41 -6.82
N THR A 206 -0.87 -7.66 -6.97
CA THR A 206 -0.37 -8.73 -7.87
C THR A 206 -0.49 -10.11 -7.22
N LEU A 207 -0.63 -10.15 -5.90
CA LEU A 207 -1.00 -11.30 -5.11
C LEU A 207 -1.87 -10.81 -3.95
N GLN A 208 -3.15 -11.21 -3.93
CA GLN A 208 -4.05 -10.88 -2.82
C GLN A 208 -3.66 -11.66 -1.57
N GLY A 209 -2.82 -11.05 -0.71
CA GLY A 209 -2.32 -11.70 0.51
C GLY A 209 -3.42 -11.93 1.54
N GLU A 210 -4.04 -10.87 2.02
CA GLU A 210 -5.15 -10.92 2.99
C GLU A 210 -6.41 -11.58 2.43
N GLY A 211 -6.58 -11.57 1.12
CA GLY A 211 -7.70 -12.22 0.42
C GLY A 211 -7.63 -13.74 0.40
N GLY A 212 -6.47 -14.33 0.74
CA GLY A 212 -6.28 -15.78 0.79
C GLY A 212 -5.09 -16.30 -0.04
N ILE A 213 -4.11 -15.46 -0.33
CA ILE A 213 -2.89 -15.77 -1.10
C ILE A 213 -3.24 -16.22 -2.53
N TYR A 214 -4.05 -15.42 -3.21
CA TYR A 214 -4.42 -15.64 -4.60
C TYR A 214 -3.50 -14.85 -5.54
N PRO A 215 -2.70 -15.54 -6.39
CA PRO A 215 -1.87 -14.87 -7.38
C PRO A 215 -2.71 -14.30 -8.53
N ILE A 216 -2.21 -13.22 -9.12
CA ILE A 216 -2.78 -12.68 -10.35
C ILE A 216 -2.47 -13.63 -11.53
N GLU A 217 -3.44 -13.83 -12.41
CA GLU A 217 -3.23 -14.53 -13.67
C GLU A 217 -2.59 -13.60 -14.70
N GLU A 218 -1.57 -14.11 -15.42
CA GLU A 218 -0.83 -13.33 -16.42
C GLU A 218 -1.75 -12.73 -17.50
N GLY A 219 -2.74 -13.49 -17.94
CA GLY A 219 -3.74 -13.03 -18.92
C GLY A 219 -4.59 -11.89 -18.38
N PHE A 220 -4.95 -11.92 -17.10
CA PHE A 220 -5.72 -10.87 -16.45
C PHE A 220 -4.89 -9.58 -16.32
N LEU A 221 -3.65 -9.66 -15.81
CA LEU A 221 -2.78 -8.50 -15.69
C LEU A 221 -2.54 -7.80 -17.03
N LYS A 222 -2.20 -8.59 -18.07
CA LYS A 222 -2.01 -8.06 -19.44
C LYS A 222 -3.28 -7.43 -19.99
N GLY A 223 -4.42 -8.04 -19.75
CA GLY A 223 -5.72 -7.49 -20.18
C GLY A 223 -6.08 -6.18 -19.48
N VAL A 224 -5.88 -6.08 -18.18
CA VAL A 224 -6.12 -4.83 -17.43
C VAL A 224 -5.14 -3.75 -17.89
N LYS A 225 -3.87 -4.06 -18.07
CA LYS A 225 -2.88 -3.13 -18.59
C LYS A 225 -3.29 -2.58 -19.97
N ALA A 226 -3.68 -3.45 -20.89
CA ALA A 226 -4.13 -3.04 -22.22
C ALA A 226 -5.36 -2.11 -22.16
N ILE A 227 -6.32 -2.39 -21.28
CA ILE A 227 -7.48 -1.51 -21.05
C ILE A 227 -7.02 -0.15 -20.51
N CYS A 228 -6.10 -0.12 -19.57
CA CYS A 228 -5.58 1.11 -18.99
C CYS A 228 -4.87 1.98 -20.06
N GLU A 229 -4.06 1.35 -20.91
CA GLU A 229 -3.37 2.03 -22.02
C GLU A 229 -4.36 2.56 -23.08
N GLU A 230 -5.34 1.75 -23.48
CA GLU A 230 -6.37 2.15 -24.49
C GLU A 230 -7.23 3.33 -24.02
N LYS A 231 -7.60 3.33 -22.74
CA LYS A 231 -8.55 4.30 -22.17
C LYS A 231 -7.89 5.46 -21.43
N ASP A 232 -6.55 5.47 -21.37
CA ASP A 232 -5.77 6.44 -20.62
C ASP A 232 -6.22 6.51 -19.14
N ILE A 233 -6.28 5.32 -18.50
CA ILE A 233 -6.61 5.08 -17.11
C ILE A 233 -5.31 4.64 -16.39
N LEU A 234 -5.06 5.14 -15.19
CA LEU A 234 -3.88 4.76 -14.43
C LEU A 234 -4.01 3.34 -13.84
N LEU A 235 -2.96 2.56 -13.94
CA LEU A 235 -2.84 1.25 -13.28
C LEU A 235 -2.00 1.41 -12.00
N ILE A 236 -2.59 1.04 -10.86
CA ILE A 236 -1.93 1.04 -9.55
C ILE A 236 -1.76 -0.41 -9.12
N LEU A 237 -0.50 -0.87 -9.02
CA LEU A 237 -0.16 -2.19 -8.50
C LEU A 237 0.32 -2.05 -7.05
N ASP A 238 -0.44 -2.64 -6.14
CA ASP A 238 -0.09 -2.68 -4.71
C ASP A 238 0.86 -3.84 -4.44
N GLU A 239 2.12 -3.51 -4.27
CA GLU A 239 3.22 -4.42 -3.96
C GLU A 239 3.68 -4.33 -2.50
N ILE A 240 2.88 -3.70 -1.62
CA ILE A 240 3.26 -3.46 -0.23
C ILE A 240 3.57 -4.77 0.51
N GLN A 241 2.81 -5.81 0.27
CA GLN A 241 3.02 -7.11 0.91
C GLN A 241 3.83 -8.09 0.04
N CYS A 242 3.61 -8.11 -1.27
CA CYS A 242 4.20 -9.09 -2.19
C CYS A 242 5.50 -8.64 -2.87
N GLY A 243 5.83 -7.35 -2.84
CA GLY A 243 7.03 -6.80 -3.43
C GLY A 243 8.32 -7.04 -2.63
N MET A 244 9.38 -6.39 -3.06
CA MET A 244 10.71 -6.37 -2.41
C MET A 244 11.29 -7.77 -2.18
N GLY A 245 11.11 -8.67 -3.13
CA GLY A 245 11.68 -10.02 -3.11
C GLY A 245 10.80 -11.08 -2.44
N ARG A 246 9.63 -10.75 -1.89
CA ARG A 246 8.77 -11.70 -1.17
C ARG A 246 8.35 -12.91 -2.01
N THR A 247 8.09 -12.71 -3.30
CA THR A 247 7.67 -13.75 -4.25
C THR A 247 8.83 -14.39 -5.03
N GLY A 248 10.09 -14.03 -4.72
CA GLY A 248 11.28 -14.50 -5.40
C GLY A 248 11.81 -13.57 -6.49
N SER A 249 11.01 -12.61 -6.93
CA SER A 249 11.42 -11.50 -7.81
C SER A 249 11.36 -10.18 -7.02
N MET A 250 12.07 -9.13 -7.47
CA MET A 250 12.06 -7.84 -6.77
C MET A 250 10.63 -7.30 -6.66
N PHE A 251 9.84 -7.40 -7.73
CA PHE A 251 8.40 -7.12 -7.77
C PHE A 251 7.68 -8.31 -8.40
N ALA A 252 6.38 -8.47 -8.09
CA ALA A 252 5.57 -9.60 -8.54
C ALA A 252 4.80 -9.32 -9.85
N TRP A 253 4.96 -8.13 -10.43
CA TRP A 253 4.37 -7.71 -11.73
C TRP A 253 5.31 -7.88 -12.91
#